data_53e5727d8c3220fd4968e73955ad682c
#
_entry.id   53e5727d8c3220fd4968e73955ad682c
#
_cell.length_a   1.000
_cell.length_b   1.000
_cell.length_c   1.000
_cell.angle_alpha   90.00
_cell.angle_beta   90.00
_cell.angle_gamma   90.00
#
_symmetry.space_group_name_H-M   'P 1'
#
loop_
_entity.id
_entity.type
_entity.pdbx_description
1 polymer ?
#
loop_
_entity_poly.entity_id
_entity_poly.type
_entity_poly.pdbx_seq_one_letter_code
_entity_poly.pdbx_strand_id
1 'polypeptide(L)'
;MEEFSEADLDSLIEEALSGQTSKLVPKNGLSLGLFETNMLSHIYETFAKTIPNEKLVSLFQDVRSNILSSKNNLELKDLHTVTKNCNKCPNIDSSSDLPRWNSINPDVLFIVDNPRIDKESADLFVSKIKSIGFDSSKVCLTYVTRCPIYRKPESQEITNCSPYLHTEIQLLNPKIIVTLGLLPLVSLFNSDVQLKQYRGNLSWLGYWPIMATYSPMYAIRSGEQYIDQFTSDLQNAYNFCYSNQETI
;
A
#
# COMPACT_ATOMS: atom_id res chain seq x y z
N MET A 1 -21.42 17.03 -14.22
CA MET A 1 -20.95 15.68 -13.81
C MET A 1 -21.91 14.72 -14.46
N GLU A 2 -21.45 14.03 -15.48
CA GLU A 2 -22.24 12.98 -16.13
C GLU A 2 -22.36 11.81 -15.14
N GLU A 3 -23.59 11.39 -14.86
CA GLU A 3 -23.85 10.20 -14.04
C GLU A 3 -23.50 8.97 -14.90
N PHE A 4 -22.51 8.20 -14.47
CA PHE A 4 -22.20 6.91 -15.06
C PHE A 4 -23.35 5.92 -14.80
N SER A 5 -23.81 5.27 -15.84
CA SER A 5 -24.84 4.22 -15.73
C SER A 5 -24.21 2.86 -15.33
N GLU A 6 -25.05 1.94 -14.86
CA GLU A 6 -24.60 0.57 -14.53
C GLU A 6 -24.00 -0.14 -15.76
N ALA A 7 -24.48 0.16 -16.96
CA ALA A 7 -23.95 -0.36 -18.23
C ALA A 7 -22.55 0.21 -18.55
N ASP A 8 -22.25 1.45 -18.15
CA ASP A 8 -20.92 2.03 -18.30
C ASP A 8 -19.91 1.37 -17.37
N LEU A 9 -20.35 0.95 -16.18
CA LEU A 9 -19.53 0.21 -15.21
C LEU A 9 -19.20 -1.18 -15.75
N ASP A 10 -20.18 -1.93 -16.24
CA ASP A 10 -19.98 -3.26 -16.80
C ASP A 10 -19.03 -3.21 -17.99
N SER A 11 -19.15 -2.20 -18.86
CA SER A 11 -18.23 -1.97 -19.98
C SER A 11 -16.80 -1.68 -19.53
N LEU A 12 -16.61 -0.86 -18.47
CA LEU A 12 -15.29 -0.55 -17.91
C LEU A 12 -14.66 -1.77 -17.23
N ILE A 13 -15.48 -2.59 -16.58
CA ILE A 13 -15.04 -3.84 -15.95
C ILE A 13 -14.62 -4.85 -17.01
N GLU A 14 -15.40 -5.03 -18.08
CA GLU A 14 -15.06 -5.91 -19.19
C GLU A 14 -13.77 -5.45 -19.89
N GLU A 15 -13.57 -4.16 -20.10
CA GLU A 15 -12.36 -3.60 -20.69
C GLU A 15 -11.14 -3.82 -19.79
N ALA A 16 -11.28 -3.64 -18.47
CA ALA A 16 -10.22 -3.93 -17.49
C ALA A 16 -9.89 -5.43 -17.41
N LEU A 17 -10.89 -6.31 -17.47
CA LEU A 17 -10.73 -7.76 -17.43
C LEU A 17 -10.15 -8.32 -18.73
N SER A 18 -10.43 -7.71 -19.87
CA SER A 18 -9.94 -8.16 -21.19
C SER A 18 -8.47 -7.83 -21.44
N GLY A 19 -7.83 -7.01 -20.59
CA GLY A 19 -6.45 -6.54 -20.77
C GLY A 19 -6.26 -5.62 -21.99
N GLN A 20 -7.34 -5.16 -22.63
CA GLN A 20 -7.30 -4.25 -23.78
C GLN A 20 -7.28 -2.77 -23.35
N THR A 21 -6.45 -2.43 -22.41
CA THR A 21 -6.27 -1.03 -21.90
C THR A 21 -5.54 -0.11 -22.90
N SER A 22 -5.46 -0.49 -24.17
CA SER A 22 -4.70 0.25 -25.20
C SER A 22 -5.20 1.66 -25.52
N LYS A 23 -6.43 2.03 -25.11
CA LYS A 23 -7.00 3.37 -25.34
C LYS A 23 -6.74 4.37 -24.21
N LEU A 24 -6.28 3.92 -23.03
CA LEU A 24 -6.17 4.72 -21.82
C LEU A 24 -4.71 5.01 -21.39
N VAL A 25 -3.73 4.67 -22.23
CA VAL A 25 -2.31 4.91 -21.91
C VAL A 25 -1.98 6.39 -22.12
N PRO A 26 -1.61 7.14 -21.07
CA PRO A 26 -1.09 8.50 -21.26
C PRO A 26 0.22 8.43 -22.06
N LYS A 27 0.35 9.28 -23.07
CA LYS A 27 1.55 9.37 -23.94
C LYS A 27 2.83 9.80 -23.20
N ASN A 28 2.80 9.97 -21.89
CA ASN A 28 3.85 10.60 -21.09
C ASN A 28 4.62 9.64 -20.15
N GLY A 29 4.67 8.34 -20.42
CA GLY A 29 5.64 7.43 -19.76
C GLY A 29 5.40 7.17 -18.27
N LEU A 30 4.23 7.49 -17.72
CA LEU A 30 3.82 7.01 -16.39
C LEU A 30 3.62 5.50 -16.44
N SER A 31 4.15 4.78 -15.45
CA SER A 31 3.97 3.32 -15.40
C SER A 31 2.48 2.99 -15.44
N LEU A 32 2.10 2.04 -16.31
CA LEU A 32 0.72 1.55 -16.45
C LEU A 32 0.05 1.32 -15.09
N GLY A 33 0.80 0.76 -14.12
CA GLY A 33 0.30 0.46 -12.79
C GLY A 33 -0.21 1.64 -11.96
N LEU A 34 0.37 2.83 -12.12
CA LEU A 34 -0.08 4.01 -11.38
C LEU A 34 -1.41 4.55 -11.94
N PHE A 35 -1.57 4.49 -13.24
CA PHE A 35 -2.78 4.92 -13.93
C PHE A 35 -3.96 3.98 -13.61
N GLU A 36 -3.75 2.67 -13.72
CA GLU A 36 -4.74 1.64 -13.36
C GLU A 36 -5.16 1.76 -11.88
N THR A 37 -4.19 2.00 -10.99
CA THR A 37 -4.45 2.18 -9.56
C THR A 37 -5.31 3.40 -9.28
N ASN A 38 -5.04 4.53 -9.92
CA ASN A 38 -5.83 5.75 -9.75
C ASN A 38 -7.25 5.61 -10.32
N MET A 39 -7.40 4.95 -11.46
CA MET A 39 -8.69 4.68 -12.08
C MET A 39 -9.56 3.78 -11.20
N LEU A 40 -9.00 2.68 -10.67
CA LEU A 40 -9.73 1.76 -9.79
C LEU A 40 -10.07 2.39 -8.44
N SER A 41 -9.21 3.26 -7.90
CA SER A 41 -9.53 4.04 -6.70
C SER A 41 -10.70 4.98 -6.94
N HIS A 42 -10.75 5.62 -8.09
CA HIS A 42 -11.86 6.50 -8.48
C HIS A 42 -13.18 5.73 -8.68
N ILE A 43 -13.10 4.55 -9.29
CA ILE A 43 -14.25 3.62 -9.42
C ILE A 43 -14.74 3.23 -8.03
N TYR A 44 -13.84 2.85 -7.11
CA TYR A 44 -14.21 2.52 -5.75
C TYR A 44 -14.90 3.69 -5.03
N GLU A 45 -14.33 4.89 -5.07
CA GLU A 45 -14.91 6.07 -4.42
C GLU A 45 -16.31 6.41 -4.98
N THR A 46 -16.51 6.18 -6.27
CA THR A 46 -17.78 6.45 -6.95
C THR A 46 -18.85 5.42 -6.60
N PHE A 47 -18.48 4.14 -6.55
CA PHE A 47 -19.43 3.02 -6.46
C PHE A 47 -19.50 2.34 -5.09
N ALA A 48 -18.56 2.62 -4.16
CA ALA A 48 -18.54 2.02 -2.81
C ALA A 48 -19.82 2.28 -2.00
N LYS A 49 -20.61 3.29 -2.38
CA LYS A 49 -21.89 3.60 -1.74
C LYS A 49 -23.06 2.76 -2.28
N THR A 50 -22.90 2.16 -3.47
CA THR A 50 -23.98 1.49 -4.20
C THR A 50 -23.77 -0.02 -4.35
N ILE A 51 -22.54 -0.50 -4.26
CA ILE A 51 -22.20 -1.93 -4.41
C ILE A 51 -21.84 -2.52 -3.04
N PRO A 52 -22.39 -3.69 -2.66
CA PRO A 52 -21.99 -4.38 -1.43
C PRO A 52 -20.49 -4.63 -1.38
N ASN A 53 -19.90 -4.40 -0.21
CA ASN A 53 -18.45 -4.45 -0.02
C ASN A 53 -17.83 -5.81 -0.42
N GLU A 54 -18.54 -6.91 -0.18
CA GLU A 54 -18.14 -8.27 -0.57
C GLU A 54 -18.02 -8.44 -2.09
N LYS A 55 -18.94 -7.85 -2.84
CA LYS A 55 -18.94 -7.91 -4.31
C LYS A 55 -17.81 -7.06 -4.89
N LEU A 56 -17.49 -5.91 -4.29
CA LEU A 56 -16.33 -5.10 -4.66
C LEU A 56 -15.02 -5.84 -4.38
N VAL A 57 -14.91 -6.50 -3.23
CA VAL A 57 -13.71 -7.30 -2.88
C VAL A 57 -13.47 -8.39 -3.91
N SER A 58 -14.52 -9.16 -4.27
CA SER A 58 -14.42 -10.22 -5.28
C SER A 58 -13.98 -9.67 -6.64
N LEU A 59 -14.62 -8.60 -7.10
CA LEU A 59 -14.29 -7.95 -8.36
C LEU A 59 -12.83 -7.49 -8.41
N PHE A 60 -12.36 -6.81 -7.37
CA PHE A 60 -10.98 -6.35 -7.32
C PHE A 60 -9.97 -7.49 -7.23
N GLN A 61 -10.32 -8.61 -6.59
CA GLN A 61 -9.48 -9.82 -6.57
C GLN A 61 -9.35 -10.44 -7.97
N ASP A 62 -10.44 -10.48 -8.75
CA ASP A 62 -10.44 -11.01 -10.12
C ASP A 62 -9.62 -10.12 -11.06
N VAL A 63 -9.83 -8.81 -11.03
CA VAL A 63 -9.02 -7.82 -11.79
C VAL A 63 -7.54 -7.94 -11.44
N ARG A 64 -7.22 -8.02 -10.15
CA ARG A 64 -5.86 -8.22 -9.66
C ARG A 64 -5.21 -9.48 -10.21
N SER A 65 -5.91 -10.62 -10.15
CA SER A 65 -5.40 -11.90 -10.64
C SER A 65 -5.08 -11.86 -12.13
N ASN A 66 -5.93 -11.19 -12.93
CA ASN A 66 -5.72 -11.04 -14.37
C ASN A 66 -4.56 -10.10 -14.72
N ILE A 67 -4.44 -8.96 -14.04
CA ILE A 67 -3.34 -8.01 -14.26
C ILE A 67 -2.00 -8.63 -13.88
N LEU A 68 -1.93 -9.40 -12.80
CA LEU A 68 -0.68 -9.99 -12.32
C LEU A 68 -0.22 -11.16 -13.16
N SER A 69 -1.12 -11.93 -13.76
CA SER A 69 -0.78 -13.01 -14.69
C SER A 69 -0.13 -12.49 -15.99
N SER A 70 -0.35 -11.24 -16.35
CA SER A 70 0.20 -10.60 -17.56
C SER A 70 1.53 -9.87 -17.37
N LYS A 71 2.09 -9.80 -16.14
CA LYS A 71 3.25 -8.94 -15.81
C LYS A 71 4.58 -9.66 -15.66
N ASN A 72 5.46 -9.16 -16.33
CA ASN A 72 6.84 -8.60 -16.30
C ASN A 72 7.94 -9.35 -15.54
N ASN A 73 9.05 -9.55 -16.29
CA ASN A 73 10.36 -10.08 -15.93
C ASN A 73 11.18 -9.24 -14.91
N LEU A 74 10.65 -8.20 -14.31
CA LEU A 74 11.35 -7.43 -13.28
C LEU A 74 11.27 -8.17 -11.95
N GLU A 75 12.39 -8.63 -11.41
CA GLU A 75 12.44 -9.27 -10.10
C GLU A 75 12.70 -8.25 -8.98
N LEU A 76 12.28 -8.57 -7.75
CA LEU A 76 12.56 -7.75 -6.57
C LEU A 76 14.05 -7.43 -6.40
N LYS A 77 14.94 -8.37 -6.76
CA LYS A 77 16.39 -8.14 -6.70
C LYS A 77 16.84 -7.02 -7.62
N ASP A 78 16.21 -6.88 -8.80
CA ASP A 78 16.54 -5.82 -9.77
C ASP A 78 16.09 -4.46 -9.22
N LEU A 79 14.87 -4.39 -8.65
CA LEU A 79 14.38 -3.20 -7.95
C LEU A 79 15.32 -2.81 -6.80
N HIS A 80 15.80 -3.78 -6.02
CA HIS A 80 16.74 -3.53 -4.92
C HIS A 80 18.07 -3.01 -5.44
N THR A 81 18.57 -3.53 -6.53
CA THR A 81 19.83 -3.08 -7.16
C THR A 81 19.70 -1.63 -7.63
N VAL A 82 18.59 -1.31 -8.30
CA VAL A 82 18.32 0.05 -8.79
C VAL A 82 18.17 1.04 -7.62
N THR A 83 17.47 0.65 -6.56
CA THR A 83 17.29 1.52 -5.38
C THR A 83 18.57 1.73 -4.58
N LYS A 84 19.42 0.72 -4.47
CA LYS A 84 20.72 0.81 -3.80
C LYS A 84 21.68 1.79 -4.50
N ASN A 85 21.60 1.84 -5.83
CA ASN A 85 22.42 2.73 -6.66
C ASN A 85 21.72 4.06 -7.00
N CYS A 86 20.61 4.39 -6.34
CA CYS A 86 19.85 5.60 -6.62
C CYS A 86 20.60 6.86 -6.15
N ASN A 87 20.68 7.85 -7.03
CA ASN A 87 21.32 9.15 -6.78
C ASN A 87 20.37 10.34 -7.05
N LYS A 88 19.06 10.11 -7.00
CA LYS A 88 18.05 11.15 -7.31
C LYS A 88 17.94 12.24 -6.25
N CYS A 89 18.42 12.00 -5.03
CA CYS A 89 18.33 12.94 -3.93
C CYS A 89 19.74 13.38 -3.52
N PRO A 90 20.14 14.64 -3.77
CA PRO A 90 21.45 15.14 -3.36
C PRO A 90 21.53 15.17 -1.82
N ASN A 91 22.72 14.93 -1.28
CA ASN A 91 23.04 14.97 0.15
C ASN A 91 22.38 13.88 1.04
N ILE A 92 21.89 12.81 0.45
CA ILE A 92 21.39 11.65 1.19
C ILE A 92 22.28 10.46 0.90
N ASP A 93 22.78 9.81 1.96
CA ASP A 93 23.52 8.57 1.83
C ASP A 93 22.55 7.42 1.53
N SER A 94 22.57 6.95 0.28
CA SER A 94 21.75 5.82 -0.19
C SER A 94 22.37 4.45 0.11
N SER A 95 23.59 4.41 0.67
CA SER A 95 24.40 3.20 0.78
C SER A 95 23.99 2.26 1.93
N SER A 96 23.04 2.64 2.76
CA SER A 96 22.64 1.80 3.90
C SER A 96 21.81 0.61 3.46
N ASP A 97 22.20 -0.57 3.93
CA ASP A 97 21.34 -1.75 3.86
C ASP A 97 20.09 -1.48 4.70
N LEU A 98 18.94 -1.44 4.01
CA LEU A 98 17.66 -1.17 4.66
C LEU A 98 17.26 -2.38 5.50
N PRO A 99 16.92 -2.19 6.79
CA PRO A 99 16.30 -3.26 7.55
C PRO A 99 14.97 -3.62 6.88
N ARG A 100 14.85 -4.86 6.43
CA ARG A 100 13.64 -5.36 5.77
C ARG A 100 13.16 -6.60 6.48
N TRP A 101 11.88 -6.67 6.73
CA TRP A 101 11.24 -7.94 6.98
C TRP A 101 10.89 -8.51 5.60
N ASN A 102 11.56 -9.60 5.25
CA ASN A 102 11.76 -9.97 3.84
C ASN A 102 10.91 -11.15 3.42
N SER A 103 9.59 -11.09 3.60
CA SER A 103 8.79 -11.99 2.79
C SER A 103 8.81 -11.49 1.34
N ILE A 104 9.15 -12.36 0.40
CA ILE A 104 9.01 -12.10 -1.04
C ILE A 104 7.59 -12.37 -1.54
N ASN A 105 6.74 -12.93 -0.68
CA ASN A 105 5.34 -13.21 -0.95
C ASN A 105 4.52 -12.94 0.33
N PRO A 106 4.44 -11.68 0.76
CA PRO A 106 3.77 -11.32 2.00
C PRO A 106 2.25 -11.34 1.87
N ASP A 107 1.59 -11.77 2.93
CA ASP A 107 0.16 -11.54 3.07
C ASP A 107 -0.11 -10.08 3.45
N VAL A 108 0.76 -9.48 4.27
CA VAL A 108 0.62 -8.11 4.76
C VAL A 108 1.87 -7.30 4.47
N LEU A 109 1.68 -6.15 3.82
CA LEU A 109 2.73 -5.16 3.57
C LEU A 109 2.52 -3.94 4.46
N PHE A 110 3.43 -3.73 5.40
CA PHE A 110 3.48 -2.51 6.21
C PHE A 110 4.33 -1.45 5.53
N ILE A 111 3.85 -0.20 5.54
CA ILE A 111 4.56 0.95 4.96
C ILE A 111 4.76 2.01 6.04
N VAL A 112 6.02 2.42 6.23
CA VAL A 112 6.42 3.50 7.13
C VAL A 112 7.11 4.64 6.37
N ASP A 113 7.36 5.76 7.03
CA ASP A 113 7.91 6.97 6.40
C ASP A 113 9.28 6.72 5.75
N ASN A 114 10.23 6.20 6.52
CA ASN A 114 11.60 5.94 6.08
C ASN A 114 12.28 4.87 6.98
N PRO A 115 13.48 4.37 6.63
CA PRO A 115 14.16 3.30 7.34
C PRO A 115 14.60 3.63 8.78
N ARG A 116 14.59 4.88 9.16
CA ARG A 116 15.00 5.32 10.49
C ARG A 116 13.85 5.25 11.46
N ILE A 117 13.65 4.08 11.99
CA ILE A 117 12.69 3.82 13.07
C ILE A 117 13.48 3.79 14.38
N ASP A 118 13.04 4.57 15.38
CA ASP A 118 13.64 4.49 16.71
C ASP A 118 13.33 3.15 17.38
N LYS A 119 14.17 2.77 18.35
CA LYS A 119 14.08 1.46 18.98
C LYS A 119 12.72 1.24 19.67
N GLU A 120 12.21 2.23 20.37
CA GLU A 120 10.95 2.10 21.11
C GLU A 120 9.77 1.88 20.18
N SER A 121 9.73 2.63 19.08
CA SER A 121 8.73 2.45 18.00
C SER A 121 8.82 1.08 17.34
N ALA A 122 10.04 0.60 17.09
CA ALA A 122 10.27 -0.73 16.53
C ALA A 122 9.84 -1.83 17.51
N ASP A 123 10.19 -1.71 18.79
CA ASP A 123 9.83 -2.67 19.84
C ASP A 123 8.31 -2.74 20.02
N LEU A 124 7.61 -1.60 20.06
CA LEU A 124 6.15 -1.56 20.11
C LEU A 124 5.55 -2.30 18.90
N PHE A 125 5.97 -1.94 17.69
CA PHE A 125 5.45 -2.54 16.47
C PHE A 125 5.65 -4.06 16.46
N VAL A 126 6.87 -4.52 16.72
CA VAL A 126 7.21 -5.96 16.74
C VAL A 126 6.41 -6.70 17.82
N SER A 127 6.26 -6.12 19.02
CA SER A 127 5.50 -6.75 20.10
C SER A 127 4.03 -6.92 19.73
N LYS A 128 3.42 -5.90 19.09
CA LYS A 128 2.00 -5.94 18.67
C LYS A 128 1.80 -6.94 17.52
N ILE A 129 2.67 -6.95 16.51
CA ILE A 129 2.61 -7.92 15.41
C ILE A 129 2.63 -9.36 15.96
N LYS A 130 3.54 -9.65 16.90
CA LYS A 130 3.64 -10.97 17.54
C LYS A 130 2.42 -11.31 18.40
N SER A 131 1.95 -10.38 19.23
CA SER A 131 0.83 -10.64 20.16
C SER A 131 -0.50 -10.85 19.44
N ILE A 132 -0.70 -10.22 18.28
CA ILE A 132 -1.88 -10.39 17.41
C ILE A 132 -1.82 -11.74 16.66
N GLY A 133 -0.62 -12.28 16.42
CA GLY A 133 -0.42 -13.59 15.77
C GLY A 133 -0.04 -13.50 14.29
N PHE A 134 0.47 -12.37 13.81
CA PHE A 134 0.99 -12.30 12.45
C PHE A 134 2.18 -13.25 12.27
N ASP A 135 2.15 -14.03 11.20
CA ASP A 135 3.30 -14.84 10.80
C ASP A 135 4.39 -13.94 10.20
N SER A 136 5.53 -13.86 10.86
CA SER A 136 6.67 -13.05 10.42
C SER A 136 7.19 -13.44 9.03
N SER A 137 6.97 -14.68 8.58
CA SER A 137 7.32 -15.14 7.24
C SER A 137 6.37 -14.60 6.16
N LYS A 138 5.20 -14.08 6.57
CA LYS A 138 4.15 -13.53 5.71
C LYS A 138 3.97 -12.02 5.83
N VAL A 139 4.88 -11.36 6.53
CA VAL A 139 4.89 -9.91 6.73
C VAL A 139 6.07 -9.29 6.02
N CYS A 140 5.85 -8.20 5.32
CA CYS A 140 6.90 -7.35 4.76
C CYS A 140 6.78 -5.92 5.29
N LEU A 141 7.91 -5.26 5.53
CA LEU A 141 7.99 -3.85 5.90
C LEU A 141 8.70 -3.09 4.78
N THR A 142 8.12 -2.02 4.30
CA THR A 142 8.71 -1.12 3.31
C THR A 142 8.55 0.36 3.69
N TYR A 143 9.06 1.25 2.86
CA TYR A 143 9.27 2.66 3.18
C TYR A 143 8.80 3.57 2.06
N VAL A 144 8.25 4.74 2.42
CA VAL A 144 7.93 5.82 1.47
C VAL A 144 9.22 6.32 0.80
N THR A 145 10.26 6.58 1.61
CA THR A 145 11.58 6.92 1.10
C THR A 145 12.59 5.83 1.44
N ARG A 146 13.46 5.49 0.50
CA ARG A 146 14.41 4.37 0.63
C ARG A 146 15.67 4.74 1.42
N CYS A 147 15.95 6.02 1.52
CA CYS A 147 17.14 6.52 2.20
C CYS A 147 16.84 6.78 3.68
N PRO A 148 17.81 6.55 4.57
CA PRO A 148 17.68 6.88 5.98
C PRO A 148 17.74 8.41 6.16
N ILE A 149 16.59 9.01 6.45
CA ILE A 149 16.46 10.46 6.63
C ILE A 149 16.21 10.75 8.11
N TYR A 150 16.97 11.71 8.68
CA TYR A 150 16.89 12.10 10.09
C TYR A 150 15.85 13.19 10.37
N ARG A 151 15.09 13.58 9.37
CA ARG A 151 14.00 14.56 9.39
C ARG A 151 12.79 14.01 8.68
N LYS A 152 11.68 14.73 8.66
CA LYS A 152 10.55 14.41 7.81
C LYS A 152 11.01 14.47 6.34
N PRO A 153 10.66 13.47 5.50
CA PRO A 153 10.95 13.52 4.07
C PRO A 153 10.31 14.74 3.40
N GLU A 154 11.02 15.34 2.45
CA GLU A 154 10.54 16.43 1.62
C GLU A 154 9.71 15.88 0.45
N SER A 155 8.82 16.72 -0.10
CA SER A 155 7.94 16.34 -1.22
C SER A 155 8.72 15.81 -2.42
N GLN A 156 9.88 16.40 -2.72
CA GLN A 156 10.73 15.94 -3.83
C GLN A 156 11.32 14.56 -3.58
N GLU A 157 11.70 14.24 -2.34
CA GLU A 157 12.23 12.93 -1.96
C GLU A 157 11.17 11.85 -2.06
N ILE A 158 9.93 12.16 -1.63
CA ILE A 158 8.77 11.29 -1.77
C ILE A 158 8.48 11.03 -3.26
N THR A 159 8.43 12.09 -4.07
CA THR A 159 8.20 12.00 -5.53
C THR A 159 9.27 11.15 -6.20
N ASN A 160 10.55 11.33 -5.86
CA ASN A 160 11.65 10.56 -6.41
C ASN A 160 11.60 9.07 -6.04
N CYS A 161 11.08 8.75 -4.84
CA CYS A 161 10.96 7.39 -4.33
C CYS A 161 9.65 6.69 -4.70
N SER A 162 8.60 7.45 -4.99
CA SER A 162 7.25 6.91 -5.29
C SER A 162 7.24 5.80 -6.35
N PRO A 163 7.96 5.90 -7.50
CA PRO A 163 7.97 4.83 -8.50
C PRO A 163 8.52 3.51 -7.94
N TYR A 164 9.50 3.57 -7.04
CA TYR A 164 10.07 2.37 -6.42
C TYR A 164 9.08 1.70 -5.45
N LEU A 165 8.35 2.51 -4.66
CA LEU A 165 7.34 2.01 -3.74
C LEU A 165 6.20 1.31 -4.50
N HIS A 166 5.67 1.95 -5.55
CA HIS A 166 4.60 1.36 -6.36
C HIS A 166 5.04 0.08 -7.06
N THR A 167 6.26 0.05 -7.63
CA THR A 167 6.81 -1.16 -8.25
C THR A 167 6.96 -2.29 -7.22
N GLU A 168 7.41 -1.98 -6.00
CA GLU A 168 7.54 -2.99 -4.96
C GLU A 168 6.19 -3.55 -4.51
N ILE A 169 5.16 -2.70 -4.33
CA ILE A 169 3.79 -3.14 -4.05
C ILE A 169 3.30 -4.12 -5.12
N GLN A 170 3.53 -3.79 -6.39
CA GLN A 170 3.15 -4.65 -7.52
C GLN A 170 3.88 -5.99 -7.51
N LEU A 171 5.18 -5.99 -7.25
CA LEU A 171 6.00 -7.21 -7.22
C LEU A 171 5.67 -8.09 -6.01
N LEU A 172 5.47 -7.51 -4.84
CA LEU A 172 5.13 -8.23 -3.60
C LEU A 172 3.69 -8.72 -3.59
N ASN A 173 2.79 -7.98 -4.22
CA ASN A 173 1.37 -8.31 -4.35
C ASN A 173 0.70 -8.76 -3.03
N PRO A 174 0.74 -7.94 -1.97
CA PRO A 174 0.21 -8.33 -0.66
C PRO A 174 -1.31 -8.47 -0.68
N LYS A 175 -1.88 -9.28 0.23
CA LYS A 175 -3.35 -9.36 0.42
C LYS A 175 -3.91 -8.05 0.98
N ILE A 176 -3.15 -7.36 1.83
CA ILE A 176 -3.49 -6.05 2.39
C ILE A 176 -2.25 -5.19 2.56
N ILE A 177 -2.42 -3.89 2.36
CA ILE A 177 -1.41 -2.86 2.68
C ILE A 177 -1.82 -2.17 3.97
N VAL A 178 -0.89 -2.01 4.91
CA VAL A 178 -1.13 -1.27 6.16
C VAL A 178 -0.16 -0.08 6.24
N THR A 179 -0.69 1.14 6.21
CA THR A 179 0.12 2.36 6.36
C THR A 179 0.27 2.75 7.83
N LEU A 180 1.52 2.91 8.29
CA LEU A 180 1.84 3.30 9.67
C LEU A 180 2.10 4.80 9.74
N GLY A 181 1.02 5.57 9.82
CA GLY A 181 1.03 7.03 9.87
C GLY A 181 0.43 7.72 8.66
N LEU A 182 0.39 9.05 8.73
CA LEU A 182 -0.21 9.87 7.68
C LEU A 182 0.64 9.93 6.41
N LEU A 183 1.97 10.02 6.53
CA LEU A 183 2.83 10.22 5.37
C LEU A 183 2.76 9.04 4.38
N PRO A 184 2.83 7.76 4.80
CA PRO A 184 2.62 6.63 3.91
C PRO A 184 1.25 6.66 3.22
N LEU A 185 0.19 7.02 3.95
CA LEU A 185 -1.16 7.12 3.40
C LEU A 185 -1.23 8.19 2.29
N VAL A 186 -0.79 9.43 2.59
CA VAL A 186 -0.76 10.54 1.62
C VAL A 186 0.09 10.20 0.39
N SER A 187 1.23 9.54 0.59
CA SER A 187 2.14 9.19 -0.53
C SER A 187 1.53 8.16 -1.49
N LEU A 188 0.66 7.28 -1.01
CA LEU A 188 -0.02 6.30 -1.85
C LEU A 188 -1.20 6.90 -2.61
N PHE A 189 -2.00 7.74 -1.97
CA PHE A 189 -3.17 8.36 -2.60
C PHE A 189 -2.81 9.60 -3.43
N ASN A 190 -1.59 10.14 -3.26
CA ASN A 190 -1.14 11.39 -3.89
C ASN A 190 -2.15 12.54 -3.73
N SER A 191 -2.78 12.64 -2.57
CA SER A 191 -3.84 13.60 -2.25
C SER A 191 -3.83 13.97 -0.77
N ASP A 192 -4.47 15.10 -0.44
CA ASP A 192 -4.67 15.55 0.94
C ASP A 192 -5.74 14.69 1.63
N VAL A 193 -5.32 13.56 2.15
CA VAL A 193 -6.17 12.67 2.95
C VAL A 193 -5.94 12.88 4.45
N GLN A 194 -6.98 12.69 5.23
CA GLN A 194 -6.91 12.78 6.69
C GLN A 194 -6.86 11.36 7.29
N LEU A 195 -5.84 11.08 8.09
CA LEU A 195 -5.67 9.76 8.72
C LEU A 195 -6.92 9.30 9.47
N LYS A 196 -7.63 10.22 10.14
CA LYS A 196 -8.85 9.92 10.89
C LYS A 196 -9.96 9.25 10.05
N GLN A 197 -10.03 9.55 8.76
CA GLN A 197 -11.05 9.00 7.87
C GLN A 197 -10.73 7.56 7.43
N TYR A 198 -9.45 7.21 7.39
CA TYR A 198 -8.94 5.94 6.89
C TYR A 198 -8.51 4.97 7.98
N ARG A 199 -8.25 5.49 9.19
CA ARG A 199 -7.73 4.69 10.29
C ARG A 199 -8.70 3.61 10.75
N GLY A 200 -8.21 2.37 10.80
CA GLY A 200 -8.97 1.20 11.23
C GLY A 200 -10.09 0.77 10.26
N ASN A 201 -10.27 1.50 9.15
CA ASN A 201 -11.26 1.20 8.13
C ASN A 201 -10.59 0.65 6.88
N LEU A 202 -11.26 -0.29 6.22
CA LEU A 202 -10.83 -0.80 4.93
C LEU A 202 -11.09 0.26 3.85
N SER A 203 -10.07 0.50 3.05
CA SER A 203 -10.10 1.35 1.85
C SER A 203 -9.38 0.64 0.72
N TRP A 204 -9.30 1.26 -0.46
CA TRP A 204 -8.72 0.62 -1.63
C TRP A 204 -7.74 1.55 -2.33
N LEU A 205 -6.60 0.98 -2.71
CA LEU A 205 -5.61 1.60 -3.58
C LEU A 205 -5.59 0.79 -4.89
N GLY A 206 -6.42 1.22 -5.85
CA GLY A 206 -6.73 0.36 -6.99
C GLY A 206 -7.39 -0.93 -6.51
N TYR A 207 -6.78 -2.07 -6.82
CA TYR A 207 -7.25 -3.39 -6.41
C TYR A 207 -6.60 -3.90 -5.09
N TRP A 208 -5.75 -3.11 -4.43
CA TRP A 208 -5.20 -3.49 -3.13
C TRP A 208 -6.04 -2.96 -1.98
N PRO A 209 -6.49 -3.85 -1.08
CA PRO A 209 -7.04 -3.41 0.19
C PRO A 209 -5.97 -2.63 0.98
N ILE A 210 -6.36 -1.51 1.53
CA ILE A 210 -5.49 -0.68 2.36
C ILE A 210 -6.18 -0.35 3.68
N MET A 211 -5.42 -0.35 4.75
CA MET A 211 -5.85 0.13 6.05
C MET A 211 -4.79 1.05 6.63
N ALA A 212 -5.21 2.17 7.18
CA ALA A 212 -4.30 3.09 7.83
C ALA A 212 -4.37 2.96 9.35
N THR A 213 -3.25 3.21 10.01
CA THR A 213 -3.19 3.35 11.47
C THR A 213 -2.20 4.46 11.87
N TYR A 214 -2.08 4.73 13.16
CA TYR A 214 -1.05 5.64 13.66
C TYR A 214 0.36 5.09 13.42
N SER A 215 1.35 5.97 13.30
CA SER A 215 2.73 5.51 13.43
C SER A 215 3.01 5.07 14.87
N PRO A 216 3.85 4.06 15.10
CA PRO A 216 4.21 3.63 16.45
C PRO A 216 4.73 4.78 17.32
N MET A 217 5.58 5.65 16.74
CA MET A 217 6.10 6.84 17.43
C MET A 217 4.99 7.78 17.91
N TYR A 218 3.98 8.03 17.04
CA TYR A 218 2.86 8.88 17.42
C TYR A 218 2.03 8.23 18.54
N ALA A 219 1.76 6.93 18.45
CA ALA A 219 1.00 6.19 19.44
C ALA A 219 1.68 6.27 20.83
N ILE A 220 3.00 6.03 20.89
CA ILE A 220 3.78 6.13 22.13
C ILE A 220 3.71 7.54 22.72
N ARG A 221 3.98 8.57 21.92
CA ARG A 221 4.00 9.97 22.39
C ARG A 221 2.62 10.49 22.82
N SER A 222 1.56 9.96 22.23
CA SER A 222 0.19 10.40 22.49
C SER A 222 -0.50 9.65 23.64
N GLY A 223 0.11 8.54 24.11
CA GLY A 223 -0.31 7.80 25.30
C GLY A 223 -1.12 6.53 24.99
N GLU A 224 -1.46 5.83 26.07
CA GLU A 224 -2.00 4.47 26.05
C GLU A 224 -3.23 4.30 25.15
N GLN A 225 -4.16 5.26 25.19
CA GLN A 225 -5.35 5.25 24.32
C GLN A 225 -4.97 5.11 22.82
N TYR A 226 -3.89 5.73 22.38
CA TYR A 226 -3.44 5.65 20.97
C TYR A 226 -2.71 4.35 20.67
N ILE A 227 -2.04 3.77 21.67
CA ILE A 227 -1.47 2.42 21.58
C ILE A 227 -2.57 1.38 21.42
N ASP A 228 -3.68 1.52 22.16
CA ASP A 228 -4.84 0.65 22.05
C ASP A 228 -5.50 0.76 20.68
N GLN A 229 -5.67 1.99 20.18
CA GLN A 229 -6.22 2.23 18.87
C GLN A 229 -5.30 1.68 17.76
N PHE A 230 -3.99 1.88 17.88
CA PHE A 230 -3.01 1.27 16.98
C PHE A 230 -3.12 -0.26 16.97
N THR A 231 -3.23 -0.87 18.16
CA THR A 231 -3.40 -2.31 18.31
C THR A 231 -4.70 -2.82 17.69
N SER A 232 -5.80 -2.11 17.93
CA SER A 232 -7.11 -2.44 17.34
C SER A 232 -7.11 -2.37 15.82
N ASP A 233 -6.46 -1.35 15.24
CA ASP A 233 -6.35 -1.21 13.78
C ASP A 233 -5.54 -2.37 13.17
N LEU A 234 -4.43 -2.76 13.82
CA LEU A 234 -3.65 -3.92 13.40
C LEU A 234 -4.46 -5.23 13.50
N GLN A 235 -5.29 -5.38 14.56
CA GLN A 235 -6.18 -6.53 14.69
C GLN A 235 -7.21 -6.58 13.56
N ASN A 236 -7.77 -5.42 13.16
CA ASN A 236 -8.70 -5.34 12.04
C ASN A 236 -8.02 -5.76 10.72
N ALA A 237 -6.78 -5.34 10.49
CA ALA A 237 -6.01 -5.76 9.32
C ALA A 237 -5.72 -7.27 9.34
N TYR A 238 -5.39 -7.83 10.50
CA TYR A 238 -5.22 -9.27 10.70
C TYR A 238 -6.50 -10.04 10.37
N ASN A 239 -7.62 -9.62 10.95
CA ASN A 239 -8.92 -10.25 10.73
C ASN A 239 -9.32 -10.22 9.26
N PHE A 240 -9.14 -9.08 8.58
CA PHE A 240 -9.38 -8.98 7.14
C PHE A 240 -8.54 -9.99 6.34
N CYS A 241 -7.27 -10.14 6.70
CA CYS A 241 -6.34 -10.98 5.98
C CYS A 241 -6.58 -12.49 6.17
N TYR A 242 -7.03 -12.90 7.37
CA TYR A 242 -7.04 -14.30 7.77
C TYR A 242 -8.42 -14.86 8.14
N SER A 243 -9.40 -14.04 8.58
CA SER A 243 -10.71 -14.54 9.01
C SER A 243 -11.65 -14.90 7.85
N ASN A 244 -11.42 -14.40 6.64
CA ASN A 244 -12.25 -14.73 5.46
C ASN A 244 -11.83 -16.04 4.76
N GLN A 245 -10.93 -16.83 5.34
CA GLN A 245 -10.46 -18.10 4.75
C GLN A 245 -11.25 -19.34 5.23
N GLU A 246 -12.17 -19.17 6.19
CA GLU A 246 -12.94 -20.32 6.74
C GLU A 246 -14.28 -20.58 6.02
N THR A 247 -14.59 -19.86 4.94
CA THR A 247 -15.87 -20.03 4.21
C THR A 247 -15.63 -20.19 2.70
N ILE A 248 -14.88 -21.22 2.30
CA ILE A 248 -14.98 -21.82 0.95
C ILE A 248 -14.89 -23.33 1.08
#